data_69823d01d0c115809d63adf503870c5f
#
_entry.id   69823d01d0c115809d63adf503870c5f
#
_cell.length_a   1.000
_cell.length_b   1.000
_cell.length_c   1.000
_cell.angle_alpha   90.00
_cell.angle_beta   90.00
_cell.angle_gamma   90.00
#
_symmetry.space_group_name_H-M   'P 1'
#
loop_
_entity.id
_entity.type
_entity.pdbx_description
1 polymer ?
#
loop_
_entity_poly.entity_id
_entity_poly.type
_entity_poly.pdbx_seq_one_letter_code
_entity_poly.pdbx_strand_id
1 'polypeptide(L)'
;FEQKNAGLASQKYEEAIYFDPSCTEAYLRYADIYKSANAALAIEKLEQLKAQEPSNTAVDKKLAEIYYLKNDFSKAAEAYSRFAMGPTATEEDLVKYAFALFLNHDFEKSLEVANMGLKKNARHAAFNRLAMYNYTDLKRFDEAIKAADAFFTESDKADYSYLDYMYYGHLLEALKKYDEAVGQYEKAIQLDPTKTDLYKNISSAYEQKNDYKKAISAYQKYYTSLDKEHQTPDLQFQFGRLYYGAGTQTDSLTINAEERKQALMAADSVFHSIAEAAPDSYLGNFWRARANSALDPETTLGLAKPFYEEVATLLESKNDPHYNSALIECYSYLGYYYLLAIENPALKAEAMANKEKSKEYWSKILAIDSTNATAKRALDGIK
;
A
#
# COMPACT_ATOMS: atom_id res chain seq x y z
N PHE A 1 16.77 -39.43 22.30
CA PHE A 1 17.02 -38.34 21.35
C PHE A 1 18.31 -38.54 20.58
N GLU A 2 19.40 -38.92 21.31
CA GLU A 2 20.69 -39.21 20.69
C GLU A 2 20.63 -40.35 19.65
N GLN A 3 19.69 -41.28 19.81
CA GLN A 3 19.45 -42.41 18.87
C GLN A 3 18.49 -42.03 17.68
N LYS A 4 18.09 -40.77 17.52
CA LYS A 4 17.17 -40.29 16.49
C LYS A 4 15.83 -41.03 16.43
N ASN A 5 15.41 -41.69 17.52
CA ASN A 5 14.11 -42.36 17.62
C ASN A 5 13.12 -41.52 18.43
N ALA A 6 12.47 -40.57 17.74
CA ALA A 6 11.53 -39.63 18.36
C ALA A 6 10.34 -40.36 19.04
N GLY A 7 9.85 -41.47 18.45
CA GLY A 7 8.72 -42.24 19.00
C GLY A 7 9.07 -42.89 20.33
N LEU A 8 10.22 -43.56 20.43
CA LEU A 8 10.66 -44.16 21.68
C LEU A 8 10.98 -43.12 22.74
N ALA A 9 11.59 -41.99 22.32
CA ALA A 9 11.89 -40.89 23.25
C ALA A 9 10.61 -40.27 23.82
N SER A 10 9.59 -39.99 22.98
CA SER A 10 8.31 -39.46 23.47
C SER A 10 7.60 -40.42 24.44
N GLN A 11 7.60 -41.70 24.16
CA GLN A 11 7.06 -42.70 25.08
C GLN A 11 7.77 -42.66 26.45
N LYS A 12 9.10 -42.52 26.46
CA LYS A 12 9.85 -42.46 27.73
C LYS A 12 9.59 -41.15 28.51
N TYR A 13 9.34 -40.05 27.83
CA TYR A 13 8.94 -38.83 28.51
C TYR A 13 7.50 -38.88 29.01
N GLU A 14 6.58 -39.58 28.31
CA GLU A 14 5.23 -39.84 28.81
C GLU A 14 5.26 -40.74 30.07
N GLU A 15 6.08 -41.79 30.07
CA GLU A 15 6.32 -42.61 31.27
C GLU A 15 6.86 -41.76 32.43
N ALA A 16 7.85 -40.90 32.18
CA ALA A 16 8.39 -39.99 33.18
C ALA A 16 7.34 -39.05 33.76
N ILE A 17 6.51 -38.43 32.90
CA ILE A 17 5.41 -37.55 33.30
C ILE A 17 4.34 -38.33 34.12
N TYR A 18 4.10 -39.57 33.77
CA TYR A 18 3.16 -40.42 34.50
C TYR A 18 3.63 -40.72 35.94
N PHE A 19 4.93 -41.01 36.11
CA PHE A 19 5.52 -41.29 37.45
C PHE A 19 5.78 -40.01 38.25
N ASP A 20 6.15 -38.91 37.58
CA ASP A 20 6.36 -37.62 38.22
C ASP A 20 5.69 -36.50 37.40
N PRO A 21 4.43 -36.16 37.70
CA PRO A 21 3.71 -35.10 37.01
C PRO A 21 4.30 -33.71 37.11
N SER A 22 5.31 -33.49 38.01
CA SER A 22 6.03 -32.24 38.20
C SER A 22 7.39 -32.20 37.48
N CYS A 23 7.78 -33.26 36.79
CA CYS A 23 9.06 -33.36 36.09
C CYS A 23 9.13 -32.39 34.88
N THR A 24 9.41 -31.13 35.13
CA THR A 24 9.51 -30.07 34.12
C THR A 24 10.34 -30.50 32.92
N GLU A 25 11.50 -31.13 33.12
CA GLU A 25 12.38 -31.55 32.01
C GLU A 25 11.69 -32.54 31.04
N ALA A 26 10.88 -33.47 31.56
CA ALA A 26 10.16 -34.41 30.72
C ALA A 26 9.16 -33.71 29.79
N TYR A 27 8.42 -32.72 30.30
CA TYR A 27 7.50 -31.91 29.48
C TYR A 27 8.22 -31.08 28.43
N LEU A 28 9.33 -30.44 28.78
CA LEU A 28 10.12 -29.61 27.86
C LEU A 28 10.71 -30.47 26.72
N ARG A 29 11.26 -31.65 27.05
CA ARG A 29 11.80 -32.59 26.04
C ARG A 29 10.70 -33.20 25.17
N TYR A 30 9.58 -33.53 25.75
CA TYR A 30 8.41 -33.97 24.99
C TYR A 30 7.96 -32.90 23.98
N ALA A 31 7.87 -31.66 24.43
CA ALA A 31 7.51 -30.53 23.57
C ALA A 31 8.53 -30.29 22.44
N ASP A 32 9.83 -30.49 22.71
CA ASP A 32 10.89 -30.37 21.68
C ASP A 32 10.73 -31.40 20.56
N ILE A 33 10.24 -32.60 20.86
CA ILE A 33 9.96 -33.62 19.85
C ILE A 33 8.81 -33.20 18.95
N TYR A 34 7.75 -32.64 19.54
CA TYR A 34 6.50 -32.39 18.84
C TYR A 34 6.33 -30.96 18.30
N LYS A 35 7.17 -29.99 18.71
CA LYS A 35 7.00 -28.57 18.32
C LYS A 35 6.85 -28.30 16.82
N SER A 36 7.48 -29.13 15.98
CA SER A 36 7.40 -28.98 14.52
C SER A 36 6.45 -30.00 13.89
N ALA A 37 6.33 -31.21 14.46
CA ALA A 37 5.52 -32.30 13.90
C ALA A 37 4.05 -32.22 14.33
N ASN A 38 3.78 -31.86 15.59
CA ASN A 38 2.45 -31.70 16.17
C ASN A 38 2.49 -30.67 17.31
N ALA A 39 2.57 -29.40 16.94
CA ALA A 39 2.67 -28.32 17.93
C ALA A 39 1.45 -28.25 18.88
N ALA A 40 0.27 -28.73 18.45
CA ALA A 40 -0.91 -28.75 19.32
C ALA A 40 -0.69 -29.68 20.53
N LEU A 41 -0.13 -30.86 20.29
CA LEU A 41 0.19 -31.81 21.36
C LEU A 41 1.28 -31.29 22.29
N ALA A 42 2.31 -30.63 21.74
CA ALA A 42 3.35 -30.01 22.54
C ALA A 42 2.78 -28.92 23.46
N ILE A 43 1.92 -28.06 22.94
CA ILE A 43 1.23 -27.01 23.71
C ILE A 43 0.36 -27.61 24.79
N GLU A 44 -0.48 -28.61 24.45
CA GLU A 44 -1.36 -29.27 25.42
C GLU A 44 -0.58 -29.81 26.63
N LYS A 45 0.53 -30.48 26.39
CA LYS A 45 1.38 -31.01 27.47
C LYS A 45 2.01 -29.90 28.32
N LEU A 46 2.48 -28.83 27.69
CA LEU A 46 3.05 -27.70 28.41
C LEU A 46 1.99 -26.95 29.23
N GLU A 47 0.76 -26.79 28.71
CA GLU A 47 -0.34 -26.17 29.46
C GLU A 47 -0.79 -27.03 30.66
N GLN A 48 -0.72 -28.37 30.56
CA GLN A 48 -0.94 -29.25 31.69
C GLN A 48 0.04 -28.94 32.86
N LEU A 49 1.33 -28.81 32.55
CA LEU A 49 2.31 -28.44 33.58
C LEU A 49 2.12 -27.00 34.04
N LYS A 50 1.78 -26.08 33.16
CA LYS A 50 1.52 -24.69 33.48
C LYS A 50 0.37 -24.51 34.47
N ALA A 51 -0.68 -25.34 34.34
CA ALA A 51 -1.80 -25.35 35.28
C ALA A 51 -1.40 -25.81 36.69
N GLN A 52 -0.41 -26.71 36.79
CA GLN A 52 0.12 -27.18 38.07
C GLN A 52 1.15 -26.21 38.65
N GLU A 53 1.97 -25.62 37.81
CA GLU A 53 3.06 -24.72 38.17
C GLU A 53 2.93 -23.37 37.42
N PRO A 54 1.99 -22.50 37.82
CA PRO A 54 1.73 -21.25 37.12
C PRO A 54 2.92 -20.28 37.01
N SER A 55 3.88 -20.39 37.92
CA SER A 55 5.10 -19.56 37.96
C SER A 55 6.30 -20.16 37.22
N ASN A 56 6.14 -21.32 36.57
CA ASN A 56 7.24 -21.99 35.88
C ASN A 56 7.60 -21.26 34.58
N THR A 57 8.64 -20.41 34.65
CA THR A 57 9.12 -19.61 33.52
C THR A 57 9.74 -20.43 32.39
N ALA A 58 10.23 -21.65 32.67
CA ALA A 58 10.74 -22.53 31.62
C ALA A 58 9.63 -23.04 30.71
N VAL A 59 8.43 -23.28 31.26
CA VAL A 59 7.23 -23.60 30.48
C VAL A 59 6.79 -22.41 29.64
N ASP A 60 6.75 -21.19 30.22
CA ASP A 60 6.42 -19.97 29.48
C ASP A 60 7.38 -19.76 28.31
N LYS A 61 8.67 -19.95 28.53
CA LYS A 61 9.68 -19.86 27.47
C LYS A 61 9.42 -20.86 26.34
N LYS A 62 9.12 -22.10 26.67
CA LYS A 62 8.87 -23.15 25.66
C LYS A 62 7.55 -22.88 24.90
N LEU A 63 6.51 -22.45 25.59
CA LEU A 63 5.25 -22.03 24.95
C LEU A 63 5.47 -20.84 24.00
N ALA A 64 6.22 -19.82 24.44
CA ALA A 64 6.54 -18.65 23.62
C ALA A 64 7.26 -19.05 22.32
N GLU A 65 8.27 -19.94 22.41
CA GLU A 65 9.00 -20.45 21.25
C GLU A 65 8.06 -21.19 20.27
N ILE A 66 7.15 -22.03 20.77
CA ILE A 66 6.23 -22.80 19.92
C ILE A 66 5.18 -21.90 19.28
N TYR A 67 4.60 -20.97 20.01
CA TYR A 67 3.66 -19.99 19.47
C TYR A 67 4.33 -19.11 18.42
N TYR A 68 5.57 -18.67 18.65
CA TYR A 68 6.34 -17.91 17.67
C TYR A 68 6.57 -18.70 16.37
N LEU A 69 6.95 -19.97 16.46
CA LEU A 69 7.12 -20.87 15.30
C LEU A 69 5.83 -21.12 14.52
N LYS A 70 4.68 -21.02 15.20
CA LYS A 70 3.35 -21.14 14.58
C LYS A 70 2.81 -19.84 14.02
N ASN A 71 3.55 -18.74 14.10
CA ASN A 71 3.10 -17.40 13.77
C ASN A 71 1.89 -16.93 14.62
N ASP A 72 1.64 -17.55 15.78
CA ASP A 72 0.68 -17.05 16.77
C ASP A 72 1.37 -16.02 17.66
N PHE A 73 1.64 -14.84 17.06
CA PHE A 73 2.46 -13.80 17.70
C PHE A 73 1.77 -13.19 18.91
N SER A 74 0.45 -13.20 18.97
CA SER A 74 -0.31 -12.75 20.14
C SER A 74 0.00 -13.60 21.36
N LYS A 75 -0.14 -14.93 21.24
CA LYS A 75 0.17 -15.86 22.33
C LYS A 75 1.67 -15.94 22.63
N ALA A 76 2.51 -15.81 21.61
CA ALA A 76 3.95 -15.72 21.80
C ALA A 76 4.31 -14.51 22.66
N ALA A 77 3.80 -13.31 22.32
CA ALA A 77 4.05 -12.10 23.11
C ALA A 77 3.51 -12.21 24.54
N GLU A 78 2.32 -12.80 24.72
CA GLU A 78 1.77 -13.06 26.05
C GLU A 78 2.68 -13.97 26.88
N ALA A 79 3.17 -15.07 26.31
CA ALA A 79 4.06 -16.01 26.99
C ALA A 79 5.42 -15.38 27.29
N TYR A 80 6.02 -14.63 26.33
CA TYR A 80 7.25 -13.89 26.55
C TYR A 80 7.11 -12.85 27.67
N SER A 81 5.97 -12.16 27.78
CA SER A 81 5.76 -11.13 28.80
C SER A 81 5.93 -11.63 30.24
N ARG A 82 5.71 -12.93 30.48
CA ARG A 82 5.79 -13.55 31.80
C ARG A 82 7.21 -13.77 32.30
N PHE A 83 8.21 -13.81 31.40
CA PHE A 83 9.60 -14.10 31.79
C PHE A 83 10.65 -13.22 31.13
N ALA A 84 10.42 -12.69 29.92
CA ALA A 84 11.45 -12.01 29.12
C ALA A 84 12.01 -10.74 29.79
N MET A 85 11.30 -10.20 30.77
CA MET A 85 11.74 -9.05 31.59
C MET A 85 12.38 -9.48 32.89
N GLY A 86 12.41 -10.76 33.20
CA GLY A 86 12.96 -11.31 34.43
C GLY A 86 14.46 -11.55 34.40
N PRO A 87 15.07 -11.90 35.56
CA PRO A 87 16.50 -12.05 35.69
C PRO A 87 17.08 -13.30 34.97
N THR A 88 16.21 -14.23 34.59
CA THR A 88 16.60 -15.48 33.88
C THR A 88 16.50 -15.34 32.36
N ALA A 89 15.95 -14.22 31.86
CA ALA A 89 15.83 -13.99 30.43
C ALA A 89 17.15 -13.66 29.78
N THR A 90 17.37 -14.25 28.61
CA THR A 90 18.54 -13.95 27.77
C THR A 90 18.24 -12.71 26.89
N GLU A 91 19.27 -12.13 26.29
CA GLU A 91 19.13 -11.07 25.31
C GLU A 91 18.34 -11.56 24.09
N GLU A 92 18.51 -12.83 23.68
CA GLU A 92 17.75 -13.46 22.60
C GLU A 92 16.24 -13.56 22.93
N ASP A 93 15.88 -13.88 24.17
CA ASP A 93 14.49 -13.89 24.62
C ASP A 93 13.85 -12.50 24.51
N LEU A 94 14.60 -11.46 24.88
CA LEU A 94 14.15 -10.07 24.76
C LEU A 94 13.97 -9.65 23.30
N VAL A 95 14.88 -10.06 22.43
CA VAL A 95 14.76 -9.83 20.97
C VAL A 95 13.52 -10.52 20.41
N LYS A 96 13.32 -11.81 20.73
CA LYS A 96 12.13 -12.56 20.25
C LYS A 96 10.83 -11.97 20.79
N TYR A 97 10.83 -11.51 22.04
CA TYR A 97 9.68 -10.82 22.63
C TYR A 97 9.34 -9.54 21.84
N ALA A 98 10.34 -8.69 21.60
CA ALA A 98 10.16 -7.46 20.84
C ALA A 98 9.65 -7.73 19.42
N PHE A 99 10.20 -8.76 18.74
CA PHE A 99 9.71 -9.18 17.42
C PHE A 99 8.30 -9.75 17.47
N ALA A 100 7.94 -10.55 18.48
CA ALA A 100 6.57 -11.06 18.62
C ALA A 100 5.55 -9.92 18.78
N LEU A 101 5.89 -8.90 19.57
CA LEU A 101 5.06 -7.69 19.72
C LEU A 101 4.93 -6.92 18.41
N PHE A 102 6.05 -6.74 17.69
CA PHE A 102 6.06 -6.09 16.37
C PHE A 102 5.15 -6.82 15.37
N LEU A 103 5.30 -8.15 15.27
CA LEU A 103 4.51 -8.97 14.36
C LEU A 103 3.04 -9.08 14.78
N ASN A 104 2.73 -8.82 16.05
CA ASN A 104 1.37 -8.67 16.58
C ASN A 104 0.83 -7.24 16.45
N HIS A 105 1.54 -6.34 15.76
CA HIS A 105 1.22 -4.92 15.59
C HIS A 105 1.13 -4.10 16.90
N ASP A 106 1.72 -4.59 18.00
CA ASP A 106 1.86 -3.83 19.24
C ASP A 106 3.17 -3.03 19.23
N PHE A 107 3.23 -2.05 18.32
CA PHE A 107 4.46 -1.31 18.00
C PHE A 107 5.00 -0.52 19.19
N GLU A 108 4.13 0.04 20.03
CA GLU A 108 4.55 0.80 21.22
C GLU A 108 5.28 -0.09 22.22
N LYS A 109 4.72 -1.26 22.55
CA LYS A 109 5.38 -2.19 23.48
C LYS A 109 6.64 -2.81 22.85
N SER A 110 6.59 -3.14 21.55
CA SER A 110 7.78 -3.61 20.84
C SER A 110 8.92 -2.60 20.94
N LEU A 111 8.63 -1.32 20.76
CA LEU A 111 9.59 -0.23 20.87
C LEU A 111 10.11 -0.07 22.29
N GLU A 112 9.24 -0.18 23.31
CA GLU A 112 9.65 -0.15 24.73
C GLU A 112 10.67 -1.25 25.03
N VAL A 113 10.37 -2.47 24.62
CA VAL A 113 11.26 -3.64 24.80
C VAL A 113 12.57 -3.47 24.03
N ALA A 114 12.50 -2.99 22.78
CA ALA A 114 13.70 -2.72 21.98
C ALA A 114 14.59 -1.66 22.63
N ASN A 115 14.00 -0.57 23.13
CA ASN A 115 14.74 0.48 23.84
C ASN A 115 15.38 0.00 25.16
N MET A 116 14.77 -0.98 25.84
CA MET A 116 15.41 -1.61 27.01
C MET A 116 16.64 -2.40 26.61
N GLY A 117 16.59 -3.11 25.48
CA GLY A 117 17.75 -3.78 24.91
C GLY A 117 18.84 -2.79 24.51
N LEU A 118 18.50 -1.69 23.85
CA LEU A 118 19.43 -0.63 23.43
C LEU A 118 20.08 0.09 24.62
N LYS A 119 19.43 0.20 25.77
CA LYS A 119 20.06 0.71 26.99
C LYS A 119 21.19 -0.18 27.49
N LYS A 120 21.13 -1.48 27.22
CA LYS A 120 22.18 -2.45 27.59
C LYS A 120 23.29 -2.49 26.52
N ASN A 121 22.90 -2.48 25.25
CA ASN A 121 23.82 -2.50 24.12
C ASN A 121 23.25 -1.62 22.97
N ALA A 122 23.71 -0.37 22.92
CA ALA A 122 23.26 0.60 21.91
C ALA A 122 23.58 0.19 20.46
N ARG A 123 24.53 -0.74 20.25
CA ARG A 123 24.94 -1.21 18.92
C ARG A 123 24.26 -2.52 18.51
N HIS A 124 23.28 -3.01 19.28
CA HIS A 124 22.62 -4.27 18.99
C HIS A 124 21.73 -4.17 17.75
N ALA A 125 22.11 -4.87 16.66
CA ALA A 125 21.47 -4.76 15.36
C ALA A 125 19.95 -5.05 15.37
N ALA A 126 19.52 -6.12 16.07
CA ALA A 126 18.09 -6.48 16.09
C ALA A 126 17.22 -5.42 16.80
N PHE A 127 17.72 -4.79 17.85
CA PHE A 127 16.97 -3.75 18.54
C PHE A 127 16.97 -2.43 17.77
N ASN A 128 18.08 -2.05 17.12
CA ASN A 128 18.10 -0.88 16.23
C ASN A 128 17.17 -1.06 15.03
N ARG A 129 17.16 -2.27 14.43
CA ARG A 129 16.20 -2.65 13.38
C ARG A 129 14.75 -2.45 13.83
N LEU A 130 14.39 -3.02 14.98
CA LEU A 130 13.03 -2.91 15.52
C LEU A 130 12.68 -1.47 15.90
N ALA A 131 13.61 -0.69 16.41
CA ALA A 131 13.39 0.72 16.70
C ALA A 131 13.06 1.48 15.40
N MET A 132 13.82 1.28 14.32
CA MET A 132 13.54 1.86 13.01
C MET A 132 12.14 1.47 12.50
N TYR A 133 11.79 0.18 12.55
CA TYR A 133 10.50 -0.31 12.07
C TYR A 133 9.35 0.28 12.89
N ASN A 134 9.40 0.15 14.22
CA ASN A 134 8.37 0.63 15.11
C ASN A 134 8.16 2.16 15.01
N TYR A 135 9.25 2.94 14.99
CA TYR A 135 9.13 4.39 14.82
C TYR A 135 8.51 4.76 13.46
N THR A 136 8.81 4.01 12.41
CA THR A 136 8.22 4.23 11.06
C THR A 136 6.71 3.95 11.08
N ASP A 137 6.28 2.81 11.63
CA ASP A 137 4.86 2.44 11.71
C ASP A 137 4.07 3.38 12.64
N LEU A 138 4.71 3.85 13.72
CA LEU A 138 4.15 4.88 14.63
C LEU A 138 4.20 6.30 14.04
N LYS A 139 4.73 6.49 12.83
CA LYS A 139 4.89 7.78 12.14
C LYS A 139 5.74 8.79 12.93
N ARG A 140 6.64 8.30 13.75
CA ARG A 140 7.61 9.09 14.52
C ARG A 140 8.90 9.25 13.72
N PHE A 141 8.83 9.99 12.63
CA PHE A 141 9.84 10.00 11.57
C PHE A 141 11.19 10.58 12.01
N ASP A 142 11.22 11.55 12.94
CA ASP A 142 12.48 12.13 13.47
C ASP A 142 13.26 11.13 14.31
N GLU A 143 12.59 10.25 15.03
CA GLU A 143 13.21 9.16 15.77
C GLU A 143 13.54 7.98 14.85
N ALA A 144 12.65 7.70 13.87
CA ALA A 144 12.88 6.62 12.91
C ALA A 144 14.15 6.84 12.09
N ILE A 145 14.46 8.08 11.64
CA ILE A 145 15.67 8.35 10.87
C ILE A 145 16.95 8.15 11.73
N LYS A 146 16.92 8.53 13.00
CA LYS A 146 18.03 8.28 13.92
C LYS A 146 18.24 6.78 14.18
N ALA A 147 17.14 6.03 14.32
CA ALA A 147 17.20 4.58 14.47
C ALA A 147 17.71 3.89 13.20
N ALA A 148 17.33 4.40 12.01
CA ALA A 148 17.84 3.93 10.74
C ALA A 148 19.36 4.17 10.62
N ASP A 149 19.83 5.37 10.95
CA ASP A 149 21.26 5.70 10.96
C ASP A 149 22.03 4.78 11.93
N ALA A 150 21.51 4.60 13.15
CA ALA A 150 22.12 3.68 14.12
C ALA A 150 22.16 2.23 13.61
N PHE A 151 21.08 1.78 12.94
CA PHE A 151 21.02 0.42 12.40
C PHE A 151 22.01 0.22 11.25
N PHE A 152 22.03 1.11 10.26
CA PHE A 152 22.81 0.93 9.03
C PHE A 152 24.29 1.31 9.18
N THR A 153 24.66 2.18 10.12
CA THR A 153 26.03 2.72 10.23
C THR A 153 26.75 2.33 11.51
N GLU A 154 26.04 2.08 12.61
CA GLU A 154 26.63 1.90 13.93
C GLU A 154 26.47 0.49 14.50
N SER A 155 25.49 -0.29 14.00
CA SER A 155 25.18 -1.62 14.55
C SER A 155 26.28 -2.64 14.28
N ASP A 156 26.53 -3.49 15.27
CA ASP A 156 27.51 -4.55 15.15
C ASP A 156 26.91 -5.74 14.39
N LYS A 157 27.67 -6.27 13.40
CA LYS A 157 27.34 -7.50 12.67
C LYS A 157 25.89 -7.50 12.12
N ALA A 158 25.42 -6.34 11.63
CA ALA A 158 24.10 -6.27 10.99
C ALA A 158 24.08 -7.12 9.71
N ASP A 159 23.13 -8.05 9.66
CA ASP A 159 22.80 -8.80 8.46
C ASP A 159 21.53 -8.16 7.87
N TYR A 160 21.63 -7.61 6.66
CA TYR A 160 20.56 -6.82 6.06
C TYR A 160 19.62 -7.70 5.23
N SER A 161 18.33 -7.52 5.44
CA SER A 161 17.26 -8.14 4.66
C SER A 161 16.59 -7.12 3.73
N TYR A 162 15.79 -7.62 2.78
CA TYR A 162 15.00 -6.72 1.93
C TYR A 162 14.05 -5.84 2.75
N LEU A 163 13.53 -6.34 3.88
CA LEU A 163 12.64 -5.59 4.78
C LEU A 163 13.33 -4.35 5.35
N ASP A 164 14.61 -4.42 5.66
CA ASP A 164 15.36 -3.29 6.21
C ASP A 164 15.37 -2.13 5.23
N TYR A 165 15.69 -2.42 3.98
CA TYR A 165 15.71 -1.42 2.92
C TYR A 165 14.31 -0.96 2.52
N MET A 166 13.31 -1.84 2.56
CA MET A 166 11.91 -1.46 2.33
C MET A 166 11.42 -0.48 3.39
N TYR A 167 11.63 -0.77 4.67
CA TYR A 167 11.25 0.14 5.77
C TYR A 167 11.98 1.48 5.70
N TYR A 168 13.27 1.45 5.36
CA TYR A 168 14.03 2.68 5.18
C TYR A 168 13.52 3.48 3.96
N GLY A 169 13.15 2.81 2.89
CA GLY A 169 12.48 3.43 1.74
C GLY A 169 11.17 4.11 2.11
N HIS A 170 10.29 3.43 2.85
CA HIS A 170 9.03 4.01 3.34
C HIS A 170 9.24 5.24 4.23
N LEU A 171 10.23 5.17 5.12
CA LEU A 171 10.60 6.30 5.98
C LEU A 171 11.05 7.50 5.14
N LEU A 172 11.92 7.28 4.17
CA LEU A 172 12.44 8.34 3.29
C LEU A 172 11.35 8.93 2.41
N GLU A 173 10.42 8.11 1.92
CA GLU A 173 9.23 8.57 1.17
C GLU A 173 8.34 9.46 2.05
N ALA A 174 8.07 9.07 3.31
CA ALA A 174 7.32 9.87 4.27
C ALA A 174 8.00 11.23 4.56
N LEU A 175 9.33 11.26 4.54
CA LEU A 175 10.14 12.48 4.66
C LEU A 175 10.29 13.24 3.33
N LYS A 176 9.61 12.80 2.26
CA LYS A 176 9.68 13.35 0.89
C LYS A 176 11.07 13.31 0.25
N LYS A 177 11.93 12.44 0.70
CA LYS A 177 13.26 12.18 0.16
C LYS A 177 13.19 11.08 -0.91
N TYR A 178 12.45 11.37 -1.97
CA TYR A 178 12.01 10.37 -2.96
C TYR A 178 13.17 9.67 -3.68
N ASP A 179 14.25 10.37 -4.05
CA ASP A 179 15.41 9.75 -4.73
C ASP A 179 16.13 8.75 -3.81
N GLU A 180 16.29 9.14 -2.54
CA GLU A 180 16.88 8.27 -1.53
C GLU A 180 15.98 7.05 -1.28
N ALA A 181 14.65 7.24 -1.22
CA ALA A 181 13.67 6.17 -1.07
C ALA A 181 13.76 5.17 -2.22
N VAL A 182 13.78 5.63 -3.46
CA VAL A 182 13.96 4.78 -4.66
C VAL A 182 15.23 3.94 -4.54
N GLY A 183 16.35 4.55 -4.14
CA GLY A 183 17.59 3.81 -3.95
C GLY A 183 17.51 2.69 -2.89
N GLN A 184 16.70 2.88 -1.85
CA GLN A 184 16.49 1.82 -0.86
C GLN A 184 15.56 0.72 -1.40
N TYR A 185 14.48 1.05 -2.08
CA TYR A 185 13.62 0.06 -2.72
C TYR A 185 14.36 -0.79 -3.75
N GLU A 186 15.25 -0.18 -4.55
CA GLU A 186 16.11 -0.91 -5.50
C GLU A 186 17.04 -1.90 -4.80
N LYS A 187 17.64 -1.51 -3.66
CA LYS A 187 18.44 -2.43 -2.83
C LYS A 187 17.59 -3.57 -2.27
N ALA A 188 16.37 -3.29 -1.83
CA ALA A 188 15.44 -4.32 -1.37
C ALA A 188 15.14 -5.35 -2.46
N ILE A 189 14.87 -4.91 -3.69
CA ILE A 189 14.64 -5.78 -4.86
C ILE A 189 15.90 -6.57 -5.22
N GLN A 190 17.10 -5.99 -5.09
CA GLN A 190 18.35 -6.71 -5.33
C GLN A 190 18.56 -7.86 -4.34
N LEU A 191 18.15 -7.69 -3.08
CA LEU A 191 18.23 -8.75 -2.06
C LEU A 191 17.15 -9.81 -2.23
N ASP A 192 15.95 -9.42 -2.62
CA ASP A 192 14.85 -10.33 -2.91
C ASP A 192 14.11 -9.91 -4.19
N PRO A 193 14.51 -10.45 -5.36
CA PRO A 193 13.89 -10.12 -6.64
C PRO A 193 12.41 -10.54 -6.77
N THR A 194 11.89 -11.32 -5.84
CA THR A 194 10.46 -11.70 -5.81
C THR A 194 9.56 -10.57 -5.29
N LYS A 195 10.13 -9.54 -4.67
CA LYS A 195 9.41 -8.38 -4.12
C LYS A 195 9.11 -7.34 -5.19
N THR A 196 8.46 -7.77 -6.26
CA THR A 196 8.11 -6.92 -7.41
C THR A 196 7.09 -5.83 -7.10
N ASP A 197 6.33 -5.97 -6.01
CA ASP A 197 5.43 -4.96 -5.45
C ASP A 197 6.17 -3.65 -5.10
N LEU A 198 7.46 -3.70 -4.77
CA LEU A 198 8.28 -2.51 -4.53
C LEU A 198 8.43 -1.61 -5.76
N TYR A 199 8.24 -2.12 -6.97
CA TYR A 199 8.17 -1.27 -8.16
C TYR A 199 6.97 -0.31 -8.13
N LYS A 200 5.88 -0.66 -7.43
CA LYS A 200 4.76 0.24 -7.19
C LYS A 200 5.17 1.39 -6.28
N ASN A 201 5.97 1.13 -5.24
CA ASN A 201 6.52 2.17 -4.36
C ASN A 201 7.48 3.09 -5.13
N ILE A 202 8.36 2.52 -5.97
CA ILE A 202 9.25 3.30 -6.84
C ILE A 202 8.44 4.20 -7.78
N SER A 203 7.37 3.67 -8.37
CA SER A 203 6.46 4.45 -9.22
C SER A 203 5.82 5.60 -8.46
N SER A 204 5.29 5.35 -7.25
CA SER A 204 4.73 6.38 -6.36
C SER A 204 5.74 7.48 -6.06
N ALA A 205 6.96 7.12 -5.68
CA ALA A 205 8.01 8.10 -5.39
C ALA A 205 8.34 9.00 -6.60
N TYR A 206 8.39 8.43 -7.80
CA TYR A 206 8.61 9.21 -9.03
C TYR A 206 7.37 10.04 -9.42
N GLU A 207 6.14 9.55 -9.19
CA GLU A 207 4.91 10.34 -9.40
C GLU A 207 4.90 11.58 -8.50
N GLN A 208 5.27 11.45 -7.22
CA GLN A 208 5.38 12.58 -6.29
C GLN A 208 6.42 13.64 -6.72
N LYS A 209 7.41 13.25 -7.49
CA LYS A 209 8.40 14.14 -8.10
C LYS A 209 7.96 14.71 -9.45
N ASN A 210 6.80 14.35 -9.96
CA ASN A 210 6.35 14.60 -11.32
C ASN A 210 7.28 14.00 -12.41
N ASP A 211 8.12 13.01 -12.06
CA ASP A 211 8.91 12.24 -13.05
C ASP A 211 8.06 11.10 -13.60
N TYR A 212 7.01 11.45 -14.33
CA TYR A 212 6.05 10.48 -14.84
C TYR A 212 6.67 9.43 -15.79
N LYS A 213 7.75 9.80 -16.49
CA LYS A 213 8.45 8.84 -17.37
C LYS A 213 9.02 7.66 -16.59
N LYS A 214 9.68 7.96 -15.47
CA LYS A 214 10.18 6.90 -14.57
C LYS A 214 9.07 6.24 -13.78
N ALA A 215 8.05 6.98 -13.36
CA ALA A 215 6.88 6.43 -12.70
C ALA A 215 6.17 5.36 -13.56
N ILE A 216 5.89 5.68 -14.82
CA ILE A 216 5.29 4.74 -15.80
C ILE A 216 6.20 3.52 -16.00
N SER A 217 7.50 3.72 -16.17
CA SER A 217 8.46 2.62 -16.35
C SER A 217 8.49 1.67 -15.14
N ALA A 218 8.50 2.22 -13.93
CA ALA A 218 8.46 1.42 -12.71
C ALA A 218 7.11 0.69 -12.56
N TYR A 219 6.00 1.40 -12.80
CA TYR A 219 4.68 0.78 -12.73
C TYR A 219 4.49 -0.33 -13.77
N GLN A 220 5.06 -0.18 -14.98
CA GLN A 220 5.07 -1.22 -16.00
C GLN A 220 5.76 -2.49 -15.50
N LYS A 221 6.91 -2.37 -14.81
CA LYS A 221 7.61 -3.52 -14.24
C LYS A 221 6.75 -4.22 -13.19
N TYR A 222 6.07 -3.46 -12.32
CA TYR A 222 5.11 -4.00 -11.36
C TYR A 222 3.98 -4.74 -12.07
N TYR A 223 3.29 -4.07 -13.01
CA TYR A 223 2.12 -4.61 -13.68
C TYR A 223 2.43 -5.88 -14.48
N THR A 224 3.56 -5.91 -15.18
CA THR A 224 3.99 -7.08 -15.97
C THR A 224 4.52 -8.23 -15.11
N SER A 225 4.85 -7.99 -13.84
CA SER A 225 5.24 -9.05 -12.91
C SER A 225 4.04 -9.83 -12.36
N LEU A 226 2.83 -9.30 -12.53
CA LEU A 226 1.60 -9.93 -12.08
C LEU A 226 1.07 -10.92 -13.13
N ASP A 227 0.54 -12.03 -12.65
CA ASP A 227 -0.25 -12.93 -13.49
C ASP A 227 -1.50 -12.21 -14.02
N LYS A 228 -2.01 -12.66 -15.16
CA LYS A 228 -3.16 -12.03 -15.83
C LYS A 228 -4.39 -11.89 -14.93
N GLU A 229 -4.63 -12.85 -14.04
CA GLU A 229 -5.73 -12.84 -13.09
C GLU A 229 -5.61 -11.72 -12.04
N HIS A 230 -4.39 -11.29 -11.75
CA HIS A 230 -4.09 -10.21 -10.80
C HIS A 230 -3.97 -8.83 -11.47
N GLN A 231 -4.01 -8.76 -12.81
CA GLN A 231 -4.03 -7.50 -13.56
C GLN A 231 -5.45 -6.89 -13.57
N THR A 232 -5.89 -6.42 -12.42
CA THR A 232 -7.26 -5.91 -12.21
C THR A 232 -7.52 -4.59 -12.94
N PRO A 233 -8.80 -4.23 -13.21
CA PRO A 233 -9.18 -2.92 -13.75
C PRO A 233 -8.67 -1.73 -12.94
N ASP A 234 -8.59 -1.86 -11.61
CA ASP A 234 -8.06 -0.80 -10.73
C ASP A 234 -6.58 -0.53 -10.99
N LEU A 235 -5.79 -1.58 -11.24
CA LEU A 235 -4.38 -1.43 -11.60
C LEU A 235 -4.22 -0.83 -12.99
N GLN A 236 -5.07 -1.20 -13.94
CA GLN A 236 -5.12 -0.56 -15.27
C GLN A 236 -5.51 0.91 -15.14
N PHE A 237 -6.48 1.22 -14.30
CA PHE A 237 -6.90 2.60 -14.04
C PHE A 237 -5.75 3.47 -13.49
N GLN A 238 -5.00 2.94 -12.54
CA GLN A 238 -3.81 3.65 -12.03
C GLN A 238 -2.77 3.87 -13.13
N PHE A 239 -2.60 2.93 -14.04
CA PHE A 239 -1.70 3.08 -15.17
C PHE A 239 -2.16 4.18 -16.14
N GLY A 240 -3.47 4.22 -16.44
CA GLY A 240 -4.09 5.30 -17.21
C GLY A 240 -3.88 6.67 -16.55
N ARG A 241 -4.02 6.75 -15.22
CA ARG A 241 -3.76 7.98 -14.46
C ARG A 241 -2.32 8.47 -14.56
N LEU A 242 -1.35 7.58 -14.53
CA LEU A 242 0.07 7.95 -14.71
C LEU A 242 0.32 8.54 -16.11
N TYR A 243 -0.25 7.93 -17.14
CA TYR A 243 -0.20 8.48 -18.50
C TYR A 243 -0.89 9.84 -18.62
N TYR A 244 -2.06 9.99 -18.01
CA TYR A 244 -2.77 11.26 -17.97
C TYR A 244 -1.94 12.35 -17.26
N GLY A 245 -1.35 12.04 -16.10
CA GLY A 245 -0.46 12.93 -15.38
C GLY A 245 0.74 13.36 -16.22
N ALA A 246 1.37 12.43 -16.94
CA ALA A 246 2.45 12.73 -17.88
C ALA A 246 2.00 13.69 -18.99
N GLY A 247 0.80 13.47 -19.52
CA GLY A 247 0.25 14.27 -20.61
C GLY A 247 -0.19 15.67 -20.22
N THR A 248 -0.61 15.86 -18.98
CA THR A 248 -1.09 17.15 -18.43
C THR A 248 -0.02 17.92 -17.68
N GLN A 249 1.19 17.39 -17.58
CA GLN A 249 2.30 18.04 -16.92
C GLN A 249 2.70 19.35 -17.62
N THR A 250 2.88 20.41 -16.83
CA THR A 250 3.22 21.74 -17.35
C THR A 250 4.72 21.97 -17.49
N ASP A 251 5.55 21.19 -16.77
CA ASP A 251 7.01 21.30 -16.83
C ASP A 251 7.54 20.74 -18.16
N SER A 252 7.97 21.66 -19.02
CA SER A 252 8.53 21.33 -20.35
C SER A 252 9.97 20.80 -20.31
N LEU A 253 10.64 20.84 -19.14
CA LEU A 253 12.03 20.36 -19.02
C LEU A 253 12.11 18.83 -18.94
N THR A 254 11.07 18.20 -18.41
CA THR A 254 11.03 16.76 -18.20
C THR A 254 10.31 15.99 -19.31
N ILE A 255 9.37 16.64 -20.02
CA ILE A 255 8.57 16.03 -21.08
C ILE A 255 8.19 17.05 -22.14
N ASN A 256 8.48 16.79 -23.40
CA ASN A 256 8.14 17.69 -24.49
C ASN A 256 6.67 17.58 -24.96
N ALA A 257 6.23 18.48 -25.84
CA ALA A 257 4.84 18.54 -26.30
C ALA A 257 4.38 17.26 -27.01
N GLU A 258 5.23 16.65 -27.83
CA GLU A 258 4.91 15.40 -28.53
C GLU A 258 4.81 14.22 -27.55
N GLU A 259 5.71 14.12 -26.59
CA GLU A 259 5.67 13.10 -25.54
C GLU A 259 4.38 13.25 -24.67
N ARG A 260 3.97 14.50 -24.35
CA ARG A 260 2.70 14.75 -23.66
C ARG A 260 1.50 14.29 -24.44
N LYS A 261 1.48 14.58 -25.75
CA LYS A 261 0.42 14.12 -26.65
C LYS A 261 0.35 12.59 -26.70
N GLN A 262 1.49 11.93 -26.85
CA GLN A 262 1.56 10.47 -26.84
C GLN A 262 1.09 9.88 -25.51
N ALA A 263 1.43 10.50 -24.39
CA ALA A 263 0.97 10.09 -23.07
C ALA A 263 -0.57 10.21 -22.94
N LEU A 264 -1.17 11.31 -23.41
CA LEU A 264 -2.64 11.45 -23.42
C LEU A 264 -3.33 10.42 -24.31
N MET A 265 -2.76 10.11 -25.48
CA MET A 265 -3.28 9.06 -26.35
C MET A 265 -3.17 7.67 -25.69
N ALA A 266 -2.08 7.40 -24.98
CA ALA A 266 -1.91 6.18 -24.21
C ALA A 266 -2.92 6.10 -23.06
N ALA A 267 -3.15 7.21 -22.36
CA ALA A 267 -4.19 7.31 -21.33
C ALA A 267 -5.58 6.99 -21.89
N ASP A 268 -5.97 7.60 -23.02
CA ASP A 268 -7.24 7.32 -23.68
C ASP A 268 -7.39 5.85 -24.05
N SER A 269 -6.32 5.23 -24.59
CA SER A 269 -6.33 3.80 -24.94
C SER A 269 -6.55 2.90 -23.71
N VAL A 270 -5.88 3.19 -22.58
CA VAL A 270 -6.06 2.42 -21.34
C VAL A 270 -7.48 2.59 -20.80
N PHE A 271 -7.99 3.82 -20.76
CA PHE A 271 -9.35 4.08 -20.29
C PHE A 271 -10.44 3.55 -21.24
N HIS A 272 -10.15 3.45 -22.53
CA HIS A 272 -11.02 2.76 -23.48
C HIS A 272 -11.20 1.29 -23.12
N SER A 273 -10.09 0.57 -22.86
CA SER A 273 -10.17 -0.83 -22.44
C SER A 273 -10.98 -1.01 -21.14
N ILE A 274 -10.89 -0.04 -20.22
CA ILE A 274 -11.69 -0.05 -18.98
C ILE A 274 -13.17 0.19 -19.28
N ALA A 275 -13.49 1.12 -20.19
CA ALA A 275 -14.88 1.39 -20.58
C ALA A 275 -15.53 0.17 -21.28
N GLU A 276 -14.77 -0.54 -22.14
CA GLU A 276 -15.25 -1.78 -22.76
C GLU A 276 -15.47 -2.91 -21.75
N ALA A 277 -14.57 -3.04 -20.75
CA ALA A 277 -14.68 -4.07 -19.72
C ALA A 277 -15.82 -3.82 -18.71
N ALA A 278 -16.22 -2.56 -18.52
CA ALA A 278 -17.23 -2.15 -17.55
C ALA A 278 -18.14 -1.05 -18.11
N PRO A 279 -19.00 -1.37 -19.11
CA PRO A 279 -19.85 -0.37 -19.81
C PRO A 279 -20.87 0.33 -18.90
N ASP A 280 -21.26 -0.28 -17.78
CA ASP A 280 -22.16 0.31 -16.77
C ASP A 280 -21.44 1.29 -15.82
N SER A 281 -20.10 1.37 -15.89
CA SER A 281 -19.27 2.31 -15.15
C SER A 281 -18.97 3.54 -16.00
N TYR A 282 -19.26 4.71 -15.47
CA TYR A 282 -18.90 5.97 -16.16
C TYR A 282 -17.41 6.27 -16.18
N LEU A 283 -16.60 5.63 -15.31
CA LEU A 283 -15.21 6.01 -15.04
C LEU A 283 -14.32 5.91 -16.28
N GLY A 284 -14.44 4.84 -17.06
CA GLY A 284 -13.65 4.67 -18.29
C GLY A 284 -13.86 5.83 -19.27
N ASN A 285 -15.08 6.09 -19.66
CA ASN A 285 -15.40 7.17 -20.59
C ASN A 285 -15.21 8.57 -19.99
N PHE A 286 -15.39 8.74 -18.69
CA PHE A 286 -15.10 10.01 -18.01
C PHE A 286 -13.60 10.39 -18.07
N TRP A 287 -12.71 9.43 -17.88
CA TRP A 287 -11.28 9.67 -18.00
C TRP A 287 -10.80 9.75 -19.45
N ARG A 288 -11.48 9.06 -20.39
CA ARG A 288 -11.28 9.28 -21.82
C ARG A 288 -11.64 10.71 -22.21
N ALA A 289 -12.76 11.22 -21.71
CA ALA A 289 -13.17 12.60 -21.93
C ALA A 289 -12.10 13.60 -21.45
N ARG A 290 -11.56 13.38 -20.25
CA ARG A 290 -10.47 14.22 -19.70
C ARG A 290 -9.20 14.16 -20.54
N ALA A 291 -8.79 12.97 -20.98
CA ALA A 291 -7.60 12.80 -21.83
C ALA A 291 -7.80 13.51 -23.19
N ASN A 292 -8.96 13.37 -23.81
CA ASN A 292 -9.30 14.00 -25.08
C ASN A 292 -9.51 15.51 -24.95
N SER A 293 -10.02 16.01 -23.80
CA SER A 293 -10.06 17.45 -23.51
C SER A 293 -8.65 18.05 -23.38
N ALA A 294 -7.72 17.31 -22.77
CA ALA A 294 -6.33 17.73 -22.68
C ALA A 294 -5.60 17.68 -24.04
N LEU A 295 -6.02 16.81 -24.98
CA LEU A 295 -5.53 16.78 -26.36
C LEU A 295 -6.05 17.92 -27.21
N ASP A 296 -7.19 18.50 -26.85
CA ASP A 296 -7.87 19.60 -27.53
C ASP A 296 -8.19 20.73 -26.53
N PRO A 297 -7.16 21.42 -25.97
CA PRO A 297 -7.32 22.39 -24.89
C PRO A 297 -8.19 23.58 -25.27
N GLU A 298 -8.21 23.97 -26.55
CA GLU A 298 -9.06 25.03 -27.07
C GLU A 298 -10.49 24.56 -27.38
N THR A 299 -10.78 23.27 -27.20
CA THR A 299 -12.08 22.65 -27.44
C THR A 299 -12.62 22.85 -28.87
N THR A 300 -11.72 23.15 -29.82
CA THR A 300 -12.10 23.46 -31.21
C THR A 300 -12.40 22.24 -32.04
N LEU A 301 -11.80 21.10 -31.74
CA LEU A 301 -12.00 19.83 -32.41
C LEU A 301 -13.16 19.03 -31.80
N GLY A 302 -13.51 19.30 -30.54
CA GLY A 302 -14.53 18.60 -29.80
C GLY A 302 -14.21 17.13 -29.50
N LEU A 303 -12.92 16.81 -29.34
CA LEU A 303 -12.47 15.42 -29.16
C LEU A 303 -13.11 14.74 -27.93
N ALA A 304 -13.35 15.48 -26.85
CA ALA A 304 -13.93 14.93 -25.62
C ALA A 304 -15.47 14.88 -25.65
N LYS A 305 -16.12 15.58 -26.61
CA LYS A 305 -17.58 15.71 -26.68
C LYS A 305 -18.32 14.38 -26.60
N PRO A 306 -18.03 13.35 -27.44
CA PRO A 306 -18.81 12.12 -27.45
C PRO A 306 -18.75 11.39 -26.10
N PHE A 307 -17.61 11.45 -25.43
CA PHE A 307 -17.41 10.79 -24.13
C PHE A 307 -18.14 11.51 -23.00
N TYR A 308 -18.12 12.85 -22.98
CA TYR A 308 -18.86 13.63 -22.00
C TYR A 308 -20.39 13.50 -22.20
N GLU A 309 -20.86 13.43 -23.45
CA GLU A 309 -22.29 13.18 -23.76
C GLU A 309 -22.73 11.80 -23.25
N GLU A 310 -21.94 10.76 -23.49
CA GLU A 310 -22.23 9.40 -23.03
C GLU A 310 -22.25 9.32 -21.49
N VAL A 311 -21.23 9.91 -20.83
CA VAL A 311 -21.16 9.96 -19.37
C VAL A 311 -22.34 10.73 -18.78
N ALA A 312 -22.68 11.89 -19.33
CA ALA A 312 -23.80 12.68 -18.85
C ALA A 312 -25.11 11.88 -18.95
N THR A 313 -25.38 11.23 -20.10
CA THR A 313 -26.56 10.40 -20.31
C THR A 313 -26.63 9.24 -19.28
N LEU A 314 -25.52 8.55 -19.07
CA LEU A 314 -25.45 7.45 -18.11
C LEU A 314 -25.71 7.93 -16.68
N LEU A 315 -25.12 9.05 -16.27
CA LEU A 315 -25.25 9.56 -14.89
C LEU A 315 -26.61 10.21 -14.64
N GLU A 316 -27.20 10.88 -15.64
CA GLU A 316 -28.58 11.37 -15.58
C GLU A 316 -29.58 10.24 -15.34
N SER A 317 -29.38 9.08 -16.01
CA SER A 317 -30.27 7.93 -15.84
C SER A 317 -30.25 7.36 -14.43
N LYS A 318 -29.12 7.51 -13.70
CA LYS A 318 -28.95 7.05 -12.31
C LYS A 318 -29.64 7.96 -11.30
N ASN A 319 -29.86 9.22 -11.64
CA ASN A 319 -30.53 10.24 -10.80
C ASN A 319 -30.04 10.26 -9.35
N ASP A 320 -28.71 10.18 -9.15
CA ASP A 320 -28.08 10.13 -7.84
C ASP A 320 -27.18 11.36 -7.62
N PRO A 321 -27.46 12.18 -6.58
CA PRO A 321 -26.65 13.37 -6.28
C PRO A 321 -25.17 13.11 -6.06
N HIS A 322 -24.77 11.87 -5.77
CA HIS A 322 -23.36 11.47 -5.67
C HIS A 322 -22.57 11.80 -6.94
N TYR A 323 -23.22 11.78 -8.10
CA TYR A 323 -22.60 12.08 -9.40
C TYR A 323 -22.64 13.56 -9.80
N ASN A 324 -23.20 14.45 -8.98
CA ASN A 324 -23.38 15.87 -9.32
C ASN A 324 -22.06 16.54 -9.76
N SER A 325 -20.95 16.23 -9.09
CA SER A 325 -19.64 16.79 -9.47
C SER A 325 -19.19 16.36 -10.86
N ALA A 326 -19.38 15.10 -11.22
CA ALA A 326 -19.06 14.57 -12.55
C ALA A 326 -20.00 15.16 -13.61
N LEU A 327 -21.29 15.27 -13.31
CA LEU A 327 -22.27 15.91 -14.20
C LEU A 327 -21.96 17.39 -14.47
N ILE A 328 -21.55 18.15 -13.44
CA ILE A 328 -21.13 19.56 -13.61
C ILE A 328 -19.91 19.64 -14.54
N GLU A 329 -18.95 18.73 -14.43
CA GLU A 329 -17.80 18.69 -15.33
C GLU A 329 -18.23 18.41 -16.77
N CYS A 330 -19.07 17.38 -16.98
CA CYS A 330 -19.62 17.05 -18.32
C CYS A 330 -20.36 18.24 -18.93
N TYR A 331 -21.28 18.83 -18.19
CA TYR A 331 -22.07 19.96 -18.68
C TYR A 331 -21.22 21.22 -18.93
N SER A 332 -20.19 21.46 -18.12
CA SER A 332 -19.28 22.58 -18.32
C SER A 332 -18.53 22.47 -19.64
N TYR A 333 -17.97 21.29 -19.94
CA TYR A 333 -17.33 21.05 -21.22
C TYR A 333 -18.31 21.16 -22.39
N LEU A 334 -19.46 20.50 -22.30
CA LEU A 334 -20.46 20.50 -23.37
C LEU A 334 -21.07 21.89 -23.60
N GLY A 335 -21.37 22.61 -22.53
CA GLY A 335 -21.84 23.99 -22.60
C GLY A 335 -20.85 24.92 -23.31
N TYR A 336 -19.56 24.77 -22.98
CA TYR A 336 -18.47 25.52 -23.61
C TYR A 336 -18.25 25.11 -25.07
N TYR A 337 -18.22 23.81 -25.38
CA TYR A 337 -18.11 23.31 -26.75
C TYR A 337 -19.21 23.89 -27.66
N TYR A 338 -20.48 23.82 -27.25
CA TYR A 338 -21.60 24.35 -28.03
C TYR A 338 -21.58 25.87 -28.12
N LEU A 339 -21.01 26.57 -27.10
CA LEU A 339 -20.83 28.03 -27.19
C LEU A 339 -19.82 28.38 -28.30
N LEU A 340 -18.67 27.71 -28.37
CA LEU A 340 -17.68 27.90 -29.44
C LEU A 340 -18.25 27.53 -30.82
N ALA A 341 -19.10 26.50 -30.88
CA ALA A 341 -19.70 26.02 -32.12
C ALA A 341 -20.67 27.03 -32.74
N ILE A 342 -21.22 28.02 -31.99
CA ILE A 342 -22.06 29.07 -32.50
C ILE A 342 -21.28 29.94 -33.51
N GLU A 343 -20.05 30.26 -33.21
CA GLU A 343 -19.19 31.15 -34.02
C GLU A 343 -18.38 30.38 -35.08
N ASN A 344 -18.42 29.05 -35.07
CA ASN A 344 -17.65 28.24 -36.01
C ASN A 344 -18.27 28.34 -37.42
N PRO A 345 -17.57 28.87 -38.43
CA PRO A 345 -18.09 29.02 -39.79
C PRO A 345 -18.53 27.70 -40.43
N ALA A 346 -17.86 26.58 -40.08
CA ALA A 346 -18.24 25.26 -40.60
C ALA A 346 -19.56 24.74 -40.02
N LEU A 347 -20.01 25.25 -38.87
CA LEU A 347 -21.24 24.86 -38.16
C LEU A 347 -22.31 25.96 -38.18
N LYS A 348 -22.16 26.96 -39.06
CA LYS A 348 -23.08 28.13 -39.13
C LYS A 348 -24.56 27.76 -39.35
N ALA A 349 -24.81 26.69 -40.08
CA ALA A 349 -26.19 26.17 -40.28
C ALA A 349 -26.85 25.67 -38.98
N GLU A 350 -26.03 25.26 -38.00
CA GLU A 350 -26.46 24.71 -36.72
C GLU A 350 -26.37 25.73 -35.57
N ALA A 351 -25.98 26.97 -35.84
CA ALA A 351 -25.71 28.00 -34.82
C ALA A 351 -26.86 28.17 -33.82
N MET A 352 -28.11 28.18 -34.27
CA MET A 352 -29.29 28.29 -33.37
C MET A 352 -29.43 27.04 -32.49
N ALA A 353 -29.26 25.84 -33.05
CA ALA A 353 -29.31 24.59 -32.28
C ALA A 353 -28.17 24.51 -31.26
N ASN A 354 -26.97 24.93 -31.66
CA ASN A 354 -25.80 24.98 -30.77
C ASN A 354 -26.02 25.99 -29.62
N LYS A 355 -26.63 27.14 -29.90
CA LYS A 355 -27.00 28.12 -28.88
C LYS A 355 -27.95 27.53 -27.84
N GLU A 356 -29.02 26.85 -28.27
CA GLU A 356 -29.97 26.24 -27.36
C GLU A 356 -29.33 25.10 -26.53
N LYS A 357 -28.50 24.27 -27.14
CA LYS A 357 -27.74 23.23 -26.41
C LYS A 357 -26.77 23.83 -25.37
N SER A 358 -26.05 24.90 -25.73
CA SER A 358 -25.17 25.57 -24.78
C SER A 358 -25.98 26.08 -23.58
N LYS A 359 -27.11 26.76 -23.81
CA LYS A 359 -28.00 27.23 -22.73
C LYS A 359 -28.55 26.08 -21.88
N GLU A 360 -28.94 24.99 -22.51
CA GLU A 360 -29.42 23.78 -21.79
C GLU A 360 -28.38 23.27 -20.80
N TYR A 361 -27.14 23.03 -21.23
CA TYR A 361 -26.11 22.51 -20.35
C TYR A 361 -25.75 23.46 -19.21
N TRP A 362 -25.63 24.78 -19.49
CA TRP A 362 -25.37 25.75 -18.41
C TRP A 362 -26.56 25.84 -17.43
N SER A 363 -27.80 25.67 -17.91
CA SER A 363 -28.98 25.63 -17.05
C SER A 363 -29.02 24.36 -16.19
N LYS A 364 -28.60 23.22 -16.71
CA LYS A 364 -28.45 21.97 -15.95
C LYS A 364 -27.45 22.12 -14.80
N ILE A 365 -26.35 22.87 -14.99
CA ILE A 365 -25.42 23.19 -13.90
C ILE A 365 -26.12 24.00 -12.81
N LEU A 366 -26.88 25.03 -13.17
CA LEU A 366 -27.60 25.85 -12.18
C LEU A 366 -28.73 25.09 -11.47
N ALA A 367 -29.28 24.05 -12.08
CA ALA A 367 -30.24 23.15 -11.41
C ALA A 367 -29.56 22.30 -10.32
N ILE A 368 -28.27 21.95 -10.48
CA ILE A 368 -27.45 21.22 -9.48
C ILE A 368 -26.89 22.21 -8.45
N ASP A 369 -26.29 23.29 -8.92
CA ASP A 369 -25.65 24.33 -8.11
C ASP A 369 -26.09 25.72 -8.56
N SER A 370 -27.14 26.22 -7.92
CA SER A 370 -27.72 27.55 -8.23
C SER A 370 -26.77 28.73 -7.98
N THR A 371 -25.62 28.50 -7.32
CA THR A 371 -24.61 29.53 -7.02
C THR A 371 -23.49 29.57 -8.03
N ASN A 372 -23.43 28.64 -8.98
CA ASN A 372 -22.33 28.50 -9.92
C ASN A 372 -22.12 29.76 -10.78
N ALA A 373 -21.07 30.49 -10.46
CA ALA A 373 -20.77 31.79 -11.08
C ALA A 373 -20.38 31.66 -12.57
N THR A 374 -19.79 30.55 -12.97
CA THR A 374 -19.40 30.31 -14.37
C THR A 374 -20.63 30.09 -15.24
N ALA A 375 -21.55 29.25 -14.79
CA ALA A 375 -22.79 28.99 -15.50
C ALA A 375 -23.67 30.26 -15.65
N LYS A 376 -23.74 31.07 -14.58
CA LYS A 376 -24.46 32.36 -14.64
C LYS A 376 -23.88 33.29 -15.72
N ARG A 377 -22.53 33.48 -15.67
CA ARG A 377 -21.85 34.34 -16.66
C ARG A 377 -22.00 33.84 -18.09
N ALA A 378 -21.93 32.52 -18.29
CA ALA A 378 -22.11 31.91 -19.60
C ALA A 378 -23.50 32.18 -20.14
N LEU A 379 -24.55 31.97 -19.34
CA LEU A 379 -25.95 32.22 -19.75
C LEU A 379 -26.22 33.72 -20.03
N ASP A 380 -25.67 34.64 -19.25
CA ASP A 380 -25.77 36.08 -19.47
C ASP A 380 -25.07 36.50 -20.78
N GLY A 381 -24.00 35.82 -21.18
CA GLY A 381 -23.27 36.08 -22.42
C GLY A 381 -23.95 35.50 -23.68
N ILE A 382 -24.79 34.48 -23.55
CA ILE A 382 -25.49 33.85 -24.67
C ILE A 382 -26.83 34.60 -24.91
N LYS A 383 -26.73 35.79 -25.45
CA LYS A 383 -27.92 36.61 -25.79
C LYS A 383 -28.57 36.20 -27.10
#